data_cc496835d748472b7a9164706fa2eab5
#
_entry.id   cc496835d748472b7a9164706fa2eab5
#
_cell.length_a   1.000
_cell.length_b   1.000
_cell.length_c   1.000
_cell.angle_alpha   90.00
_cell.angle_beta   90.00
_cell.angle_gamma   90.00
#
_symmetry.space_group_name_H-M   'P 1'
#
loop_
_entity.id
_entity.type
_entity.pdbx_description
1 polymer ?
#
loop_
_entity_poly.entity_id
_entity_poly.type
_entity_poly.pdbx_seq_one_letter_code
_entity_poly.pdbx_strand_id
1 'polypeptide(L)'
;MLLEKSEEIAPERMKRLWPKWKRHPAVDVPGSESQVQCYKEQCCIGTWNVSSMNQGKLDVVKQEMARVNINVLGISELKWMEMGKFNSDDHYIYSCGQESLRRNGVAFLVKKRVQNAVLGCNLKNDRMISAHFQGKSFNIMVIQVYTLTSNAEEAEVEWFYEDLQDLL
;
A
#
# COMPACT_ATOMS: atom_id res chain seq x y z
N MET A 1 -20.22 -6.25 1.80
CA MET A 1 -21.04 -5.20 2.44
C MET A 1 -20.23 -4.53 3.54
N LEU A 2 -19.09 -3.88 3.21
CA LEU A 2 -18.20 -3.17 4.16
C LEU A 2 -17.48 -1.97 3.48
N LEU A 3 -18.01 -1.44 2.39
CA LEU A 3 -17.43 -0.30 1.66
C LEU A 3 -18.25 1.00 1.77
N GLU A 4 -19.35 1.01 2.54
CA GLU A 4 -20.24 2.19 2.59
C GLU A 4 -20.06 3.12 3.80
N LYS A 5 -19.10 2.86 4.70
CA LYS A 5 -18.91 3.71 5.89
C LYS A 5 -17.71 4.65 5.86
N SER A 6 -16.94 4.69 4.78
CA SER A 6 -15.78 5.59 4.67
C SER A 6 -16.04 6.88 3.85
N GLU A 7 -17.25 7.08 3.34
CA GLU A 7 -17.56 8.26 2.53
C GLU A 7 -17.91 9.54 3.34
N GLU A 8 -18.06 9.43 4.66
CA GLU A 8 -18.65 10.51 5.44
C GLU A 8 -17.67 11.49 6.10
N ILE A 9 -16.35 11.31 5.96
CA ILE A 9 -15.34 12.15 6.65
C ILE A 9 -14.24 12.66 5.68
N ALA A 10 -14.51 12.80 4.39
CA ALA A 10 -13.56 13.45 3.51
C ALA A 10 -13.83 14.96 3.48
N PRO A 11 -12.85 15.81 3.86
CA PRO A 11 -12.98 17.26 3.71
C PRO A 11 -13.36 17.63 2.27
N GLU A 12 -14.16 18.68 2.08
CA GLU A 12 -14.60 19.20 0.76
C GLU A 12 -13.43 19.39 -0.24
N ARG A 13 -12.22 19.60 0.26
CA ARG A 13 -10.99 19.73 -0.53
C ARG A 13 -10.58 18.40 -1.20
N MET A 14 -10.86 17.25 -0.58
CA MET A 14 -10.61 15.93 -1.20
C MET A 14 -11.52 15.66 -2.39
N LYS A 15 -12.74 16.16 -2.38
CA LYS A 15 -13.67 16.07 -3.52
C LYS A 15 -13.17 16.80 -4.77
N ARG A 16 -12.27 17.79 -4.62
CA ARG A 16 -11.64 18.50 -5.76
C ARG A 16 -10.45 17.74 -6.36
N LEU A 17 -9.78 16.90 -5.60
CA LEU A 17 -8.64 16.10 -6.06
C LEU A 17 -9.06 14.77 -6.72
N TRP A 18 -10.34 14.36 -6.57
CA TRP A 18 -10.90 13.10 -7.06
C TRP A 18 -11.78 13.18 -8.33
N PRO A 19 -11.68 14.14 -9.26
CA PRO A 19 -12.67 14.27 -10.30
C PRO A 19 -12.42 13.48 -11.58
N LYS A 20 -11.41 12.65 -11.74
CA LYS A 20 -11.04 12.14 -13.06
C LYS A 20 -10.71 10.66 -13.21
N TRP A 21 -11.02 9.83 -12.27
CA TRP A 21 -10.92 8.37 -12.46
C TRP A 21 -12.19 7.85 -13.15
N LYS A 22 -12.30 8.09 -14.46
CA LYS A 22 -13.26 7.34 -15.27
C LYS A 22 -12.73 5.93 -15.44
N ARG A 23 -13.49 4.93 -14.97
CA ARG A 23 -13.26 3.54 -15.35
C ARG A 23 -13.32 3.45 -16.86
N HIS A 24 -12.21 3.13 -17.49
CA HIS A 24 -12.22 2.75 -18.91
C HIS A 24 -12.70 1.30 -19.01
N PRO A 25 -13.70 1.00 -19.85
CA PRO A 25 -14.06 -0.38 -20.14
C PRO A 25 -12.88 -1.07 -20.81
N ALA A 26 -12.66 -2.35 -20.45
CA ALA A 26 -11.67 -3.18 -21.11
C ALA A 26 -12.01 -3.27 -22.60
N VAL A 27 -11.08 -2.85 -23.45
CA VAL A 27 -11.21 -3.02 -24.91
C VAL A 27 -10.59 -4.36 -25.26
N ASP A 28 -11.43 -5.32 -25.67
CA ASP A 28 -10.99 -6.55 -26.30
C ASP A 28 -10.41 -6.24 -27.69
N VAL A 29 -9.11 -6.51 -27.87
CA VAL A 29 -8.45 -6.47 -29.17
C VAL A 29 -8.27 -7.91 -29.65
N PRO A 30 -8.89 -8.35 -30.75
CA PRO A 30 -8.68 -9.68 -31.28
C PRO A 30 -7.40 -9.74 -32.13
N GLY A 31 -6.59 -10.79 -31.89
CA GLY A 31 -5.73 -11.41 -32.89
C GLY A 31 -4.26 -10.99 -32.94
N SER A 32 -3.39 -11.78 -32.32
CA SER A 32 -2.24 -12.42 -32.96
C SER A 32 -1.69 -13.52 -32.04
N GLU A 33 -1.64 -14.73 -32.57
CA GLU A 33 -1.01 -15.89 -31.92
C GLU A 33 0.51 -15.71 -31.92
N SER A 34 1.05 -15.28 -30.80
CA SER A 34 2.40 -15.59 -30.38
C SER A 34 2.31 -16.13 -28.97
N GLN A 35 2.88 -17.33 -28.74
CA GLN A 35 2.92 -18.02 -27.46
C GLN A 35 3.65 -17.15 -26.42
N VAL A 36 2.99 -16.16 -25.90
CA VAL A 36 3.35 -15.51 -24.65
C VAL A 36 2.65 -16.29 -23.56
N GLN A 37 3.43 -17.05 -22.79
CA GLN A 37 2.97 -17.68 -21.56
C GLN A 37 2.36 -16.58 -20.68
N CYS A 38 1.05 -16.41 -20.81
CA CYS A 38 0.30 -15.39 -20.09
C CYS A 38 0.22 -15.86 -18.64
N TYR A 39 1.09 -15.35 -17.79
CA TYR A 39 0.93 -15.46 -16.34
C TYR A 39 -0.36 -14.72 -15.97
N LYS A 40 -1.47 -15.44 -15.95
CA LYS A 40 -2.76 -15.01 -15.41
C LYS A 40 -2.73 -15.03 -13.87
N GLU A 41 -1.65 -14.64 -13.26
CA GLU A 41 -1.63 -14.50 -11.82
C GLU A 41 -2.21 -13.12 -11.48
N GLN A 42 -3.44 -13.15 -10.99
CA GLN A 42 -4.03 -11.97 -10.36
C GLN A 42 -3.13 -11.54 -9.19
N CYS A 43 -2.58 -10.33 -9.27
CA CYS A 43 -1.88 -9.74 -8.14
C CYS A 43 -2.91 -9.18 -7.16
N CYS A 44 -3.06 -9.86 -6.02
CA CYS A 44 -3.97 -9.43 -4.95
C CYS A 44 -3.23 -8.48 -4.01
N ILE A 45 -3.79 -7.29 -3.84
CA ILE A 45 -3.28 -6.26 -2.92
C ILE A 45 -4.28 -6.13 -1.77
N GLY A 46 -3.78 -6.05 -0.56
CA GLY A 46 -4.57 -5.86 0.65
C GLY A 46 -4.01 -4.79 1.56
N THR A 47 -4.78 -4.37 2.54
CA THR A 47 -4.34 -3.49 3.63
C THR A 47 -4.81 -4.02 4.97
N TRP A 48 -3.99 -3.82 6.01
CA TRP A 48 -4.29 -4.27 7.37
C TRP A 48 -3.70 -3.34 8.42
N ASN A 49 -4.55 -2.89 9.35
CA ASN A 49 -4.09 -2.25 10.59
C ASN A 49 -3.75 -3.35 11.60
N VAL A 50 -2.48 -3.49 11.95
CA VAL A 50 -2.01 -4.59 12.82
C VAL A 50 -1.98 -4.24 14.29
N SER A 51 -2.28 -3.00 14.68
CA SER A 51 -2.23 -2.52 16.07
C SER A 51 -0.92 -2.84 16.80
N SER A 52 0.20 -2.79 16.13
CA SER A 52 1.57 -3.15 16.52
C SER A 52 2.05 -4.49 15.95
N MET A 53 3.26 -4.48 15.42
CA MET A 53 3.96 -5.67 14.88
C MET A 53 5.00 -6.16 15.89
N ASN A 54 4.52 -6.65 17.03
CA ASN A 54 5.40 -7.22 18.07
C ASN A 54 5.99 -8.56 17.62
N GLN A 55 6.94 -9.07 18.40
CA GLN A 55 7.64 -10.32 18.12
C GLN A 55 6.68 -11.49 17.84
N GLY A 56 6.89 -12.22 16.77
CA GLY A 56 6.04 -13.34 16.31
C GLY A 56 4.81 -12.96 15.49
N LYS A 57 4.36 -11.71 15.52
CA LYS A 57 3.19 -11.28 14.78
C LYS A 57 3.41 -11.22 13.27
N LEU A 58 4.65 -10.96 12.86
CA LEU A 58 5.03 -10.95 11.44
C LEU A 58 4.74 -12.31 10.78
N ASP A 59 5.04 -13.41 11.47
CA ASP A 59 4.81 -14.76 10.95
C ASP A 59 3.32 -15.06 10.83
N VAL A 60 2.50 -14.59 11.78
CA VAL A 60 1.04 -14.68 11.69
C VAL A 60 0.52 -13.90 10.48
N VAL A 61 1.02 -12.69 10.26
CA VAL A 61 0.62 -11.87 9.09
C VAL A 61 1.01 -12.56 7.79
N LYS A 62 2.21 -13.15 7.69
CA LYS A 62 2.64 -13.90 6.50
C LYS A 62 1.75 -15.14 6.25
N GLN A 63 1.37 -15.86 7.31
CA GLN A 63 0.46 -17.00 7.21
C GLN A 63 -0.91 -16.58 6.70
N GLU A 64 -1.47 -15.48 7.22
CA GLU A 64 -2.73 -14.93 6.74
C GLU A 64 -2.65 -14.45 5.28
N MET A 65 -1.58 -13.77 4.89
CA MET A 65 -1.33 -13.42 3.49
C MET A 65 -1.31 -14.65 2.58
N ALA A 66 -0.75 -15.76 3.05
CA ALA A 66 -0.75 -17.02 2.31
C ALA A 66 -2.16 -17.61 2.21
N ARG A 67 -2.90 -17.64 3.33
CA ARG A 67 -4.25 -18.20 3.41
C ARG A 67 -5.24 -17.49 2.49
N VAL A 68 -5.19 -16.16 2.41
CA VAL A 68 -6.08 -15.35 1.57
C VAL A 68 -5.46 -14.97 0.21
N ASN A 69 -4.31 -15.55 -0.13
CA ASN A 69 -3.60 -15.35 -1.39
C ASN A 69 -3.26 -13.88 -1.72
N ILE A 70 -2.95 -13.05 -0.73
CA ILE A 70 -2.47 -11.68 -0.93
C ILE A 70 -1.00 -11.71 -1.36
N ASN A 71 -0.64 -10.90 -2.36
CA ASN A 71 0.72 -10.77 -2.89
C ASN A 71 1.47 -9.57 -2.34
N VAL A 72 0.73 -8.47 -2.14
CA VAL A 72 1.22 -7.21 -1.58
C VAL A 72 0.29 -6.80 -0.47
N LEU A 73 0.80 -6.63 0.73
CA LEU A 73 0.02 -6.18 1.89
C LEU A 73 0.58 -4.86 2.39
N GLY A 74 -0.26 -3.82 2.35
CA GLY A 74 -0.02 -2.58 3.07
C GLY A 74 -0.35 -2.76 4.55
N ILE A 75 0.52 -2.29 5.43
CA ILE A 75 0.35 -2.38 6.88
C ILE A 75 0.34 -0.98 7.48
N SER A 76 -0.53 -0.75 8.44
CA SER A 76 -0.54 0.43 9.29
C SER A 76 -0.48 0.04 10.77
N GLU A 77 -0.09 1.00 11.61
CA GLU A 77 0.23 0.82 13.04
C GLU A 77 1.32 -0.22 13.30
N LEU A 78 2.34 -0.22 12.46
CA LEU A 78 3.48 -1.13 12.57
C LEU A 78 4.22 -1.02 13.90
N LYS A 79 4.40 0.21 14.39
CA LYS A 79 5.11 0.57 15.63
C LYS A 79 6.57 0.11 15.68
N TRP A 80 7.20 -0.06 14.54
CA TRP A 80 8.63 -0.23 14.45
C TRP A 80 9.34 1.12 14.46
N MET A 81 10.59 1.10 14.86
CA MET A 81 11.50 2.24 14.73
C MET A 81 12.23 2.12 13.39
N GLU A 82 12.65 3.26 12.87
CA GLU A 82 13.45 3.38 11.65
C GLU A 82 12.73 3.06 10.33
N MET A 83 13.36 3.48 9.28
CA MET A 83 12.96 3.16 7.91
C MET A 83 13.92 2.13 7.34
N GLY A 84 13.41 1.20 6.56
CA GLY A 84 14.28 0.22 5.97
C GLY A 84 13.61 -0.76 5.02
N LYS A 85 14.49 -1.56 4.42
CA LYS A 85 14.12 -2.70 3.61
C LYS A 85 14.87 -3.92 4.09
N PHE A 86 14.18 -5.01 4.32
CA PHE A 86 14.80 -6.29 4.66
C PHE A 86 13.99 -7.48 4.12
N ASN A 87 14.63 -8.64 4.11
CA ASN A 87 14.01 -9.88 3.69
C ASN A 87 13.62 -10.71 4.91
N SER A 88 12.46 -11.33 4.83
CA SER A 88 12.01 -12.30 5.83
C SER A 88 11.36 -13.48 5.10
N ASP A 89 12.08 -14.60 5.02
CA ASP A 89 11.70 -15.80 4.28
C ASP A 89 11.31 -15.49 2.81
N ASP A 90 10.04 -15.72 2.46
CA ASP A 90 9.51 -15.49 1.13
C ASP A 90 8.91 -14.09 0.92
N HIS A 91 9.26 -13.14 1.78
CA HIS A 91 8.73 -11.77 1.72
C HIS A 91 9.84 -10.73 1.77
N TYR A 92 9.64 -9.66 1.00
CA TYR A 92 10.36 -8.40 1.13
C TYR A 92 9.52 -7.43 1.93
N ILE A 93 10.14 -6.76 2.89
CA ILE A 93 9.48 -5.82 3.77
C ILE A 93 10.12 -4.46 3.57
N TYR A 94 9.27 -3.48 3.27
CA TYR A 94 9.61 -2.07 3.19
C TYR A 94 8.87 -1.38 4.32
N SER A 95 9.59 -0.80 5.27
CA SER A 95 8.99 -0.20 6.47
C SER A 95 9.40 1.24 6.65
N CYS A 96 8.47 2.02 7.14
CA CYS A 96 8.67 3.41 7.51
C CYS A 96 8.09 3.63 8.90
N GLY A 97 8.96 3.77 9.91
CA GLY A 97 8.61 4.04 11.30
C GLY A 97 9.18 5.37 11.77
N GLN A 98 8.91 5.72 13.02
CA GLN A 98 9.48 6.91 13.65
C GLN A 98 10.82 6.58 14.30
N GLU A 99 11.80 7.51 14.20
CA GLU A 99 13.13 7.31 14.77
C GLU A 99 13.13 7.22 16.32
N SER A 100 12.23 7.94 16.98
CA SER A 100 12.24 8.08 18.44
C SER A 100 11.04 7.48 19.16
N LEU A 101 9.93 7.24 18.47
CA LEU A 101 8.68 6.82 19.09
C LEU A 101 8.07 5.62 18.35
N ARG A 102 7.66 4.60 19.09
CA ARG A 102 6.93 3.43 18.56
C ARG A 102 5.44 3.71 18.51
N ARG A 103 5.01 4.70 17.73
CA ARG A 103 3.57 5.07 17.67
C ARG A 103 2.90 4.65 16.39
N ASN A 104 3.34 5.17 15.27
CA ASN A 104 2.75 4.93 13.97
C ASN A 104 3.47 3.79 13.23
N GLY A 105 3.76 4.02 12.01
CA GLY A 105 4.52 3.15 11.13
C GLY A 105 3.65 2.46 10.10
N VAL A 106 4.13 2.50 8.86
CA VAL A 106 3.53 1.85 7.71
C VAL A 106 4.55 0.94 7.04
N ALA A 107 4.07 -0.09 6.37
CA ALA A 107 4.93 -0.99 5.61
C ALA A 107 4.22 -1.59 4.42
N PHE A 108 5.04 -2.10 3.47
CA PHE A 108 4.60 -3.09 2.50
C PHE A 108 5.29 -4.42 2.77
N LEU A 109 4.50 -5.49 2.84
CA LEU A 109 4.96 -6.87 2.72
C LEU A 109 4.70 -7.34 1.30
N VAL A 110 5.74 -7.71 0.58
CA VAL A 110 5.69 -8.11 -0.82
C VAL A 110 6.18 -9.54 -0.94
N LYS A 111 5.35 -10.46 -1.43
CA LYS A 111 5.78 -11.83 -1.70
C LYS A 111 6.92 -11.85 -2.72
N LYS A 112 7.91 -12.69 -2.49
CA LYS A 112 9.11 -12.83 -3.34
C LYS A 112 8.76 -13.04 -4.82
N ARG A 113 7.69 -13.78 -5.10
CA ARG A 113 7.25 -14.06 -6.49
C ARG A 113 6.86 -12.80 -7.29
N VAL A 114 6.43 -11.72 -6.63
CA VAL A 114 6.05 -10.46 -7.27
C VAL A 114 7.09 -9.35 -7.08
N GLN A 115 8.19 -9.65 -6.40
CA GLN A 115 9.27 -8.69 -6.14
C GLN A 115 9.87 -8.12 -7.43
N ASN A 116 10.00 -8.92 -8.47
CA ASN A 116 10.57 -8.48 -9.75
C ASN A 116 9.69 -7.43 -10.46
N ALA A 117 8.42 -7.31 -10.07
CA ALA A 117 7.54 -6.27 -10.56
C ALA A 117 7.69 -4.94 -9.79
N VAL A 118 8.38 -4.92 -8.66
CA VAL A 118 8.61 -3.69 -7.89
C VAL A 118 9.67 -2.86 -8.58
N LEU A 119 9.27 -1.73 -9.15
CA LEU A 119 10.15 -0.76 -9.82
C LEU A 119 10.82 0.17 -8.80
N GLY A 120 10.15 0.48 -7.70
CA GLY A 120 10.65 1.34 -6.65
C GLY A 120 9.69 1.43 -5.48
N CYS A 121 10.22 1.87 -4.33
CA CYS A 121 9.44 2.13 -3.13
C CYS A 121 9.92 3.46 -2.54
N ASN A 122 8.99 4.36 -2.24
CA ASN A 122 9.25 5.62 -1.58
C ASN A 122 8.78 5.54 -0.12
N LEU A 123 9.72 5.60 0.81
CA LEU A 123 9.49 5.64 2.25
C LEU A 123 9.33 7.10 2.68
N LYS A 124 8.13 7.67 2.53
CA LYS A 124 7.90 9.10 2.73
C LYS A 124 8.00 9.49 4.21
N ASN A 125 7.20 8.88 5.07
CA ASN A 125 7.19 9.10 6.51
C ASN A 125 6.49 7.93 7.24
N ASP A 126 6.34 8.04 8.55
CA ASP A 126 5.73 7.00 9.39
C ASP A 126 4.22 6.79 9.17
N ARG A 127 3.60 7.58 8.28
CA ARG A 127 2.19 7.45 7.89
C ARG A 127 1.97 7.13 6.43
N MET A 128 3.02 7.27 5.59
CA MET A 128 2.87 7.13 4.14
C MET A 128 4.07 6.43 3.51
N ILE A 129 3.76 5.45 2.69
CA ILE A 129 4.70 4.72 1.86
C ILE A 129 4.07 4.44 0.51
N SER A 130 4.80 4.60 -0.58
CA SER A 130 4.34 4.22 -1.91
C SER A 130 5.25 3.20 -2.56
N ALA A 131 4.69 2.35 -3.41
CA ALA A 131 5.41 1.39 -4.22
C ALA A 131 4.91 1.42 -5.66
N HIS A 132 5.84 1.39 -6.60
CA HIS A 132 5.56 1.33 -8.03
C HIS A 132 5.77 -0.10 -8.52
N PHE A 133 4.80 -0.63 -9.22
CA PHE A 133 4.82 -1.97 -9.78
C PHE A 133 4.73 -1.92 -11.30
N GLN A 134 5.55 -2.72 -11.94
CA GLN A 134 5.48 -2.94 -13.37
C GLN A 134 4.24 -3.80 -13.68
N GLY A 135 3.34 -3.27 -14.47
CA GLY A 135 2.21 -4.01 -15.03
C GLY A 135 2.44 -4.37 -16.50
N LYS A 136 1.56 -5.20 -17.03
CA LYS A 136 1.65 -5.66 -18.43
C LYS A 136 1.44 -4.52 -19.43
N SER A 137 0.46 -3.67 -19.18
CA SER A 137 0.07 -2.58 -20.10
C SER A 137 0.36 -1.20 -19.52
N PHE A 138 0.40 -1.07 -18.21
CA PHE A 138 0.68 0.17 -17.49
C PHE A 138 1.26 -0.16 -16.11
N ASN A 139 2.07 0.75 -15.59
CA ASN A 139 2.59 0.65 -14.24
C ASN A 139 1.52 1.06 -13.22
N ILE A 140 1.56 0.46 -12.05
CA ILE A 140 0.63 0.71 -10.96
C ILE A 140 1.41 1.31 -9.80
N MET A 141 0.91 2.42 -9.27
CA MET A 141 1.38 2.96 -8.00
C MET A 141 0.38 2.57 -6.90
N VAL A 142 0.91 2.04 -5.81
CA VAL A 142 0.15 1.70 -4.61
C VAL A 142 0.66 2.57 -3.47
N ILE A 143 -0.24 3.26 -2.79
CA ILE A 143 0.08 4.10 -1.63
C ILE A 143 -0.60 3.49 -0.41
N GLN A 144 0.18 3.15 0.60
CA GLN A 144 -0.33 2.79 1.92
C GLN A 144 -0.32 4.03 2.79
N VAL A 145 -1.47 4.36 3.35
CA VAL A 145 -1.66 5.55 4.18
C VAL A 145 -2.25 5.15 5.53
N TYR A 146 -1.70 5.70 6.60
CA TYR A 146 -2.27 5.66 7.93
C TYR A 146 -2.75 7.05 8.32
N THR A 147 -4.06 7.27 8.28
CA THR A 147 -4.67 8.58 8.45
C THR A 147 -4.49 9.13 9.86
N LEU A 148 -4.68 10.44 10.00
CA LEU A 148 -4.73 11.13 11.28
C LEU A 148 -6.00 10.75 12.05
N THR A 149 -5.96 10.90 13.37
CA THR A 149 -7.13 10.76 14.23
C THR A 149 -8.01 12.00 14.17
N SER A 150 -9.26 11.89 14.61
CA SER A 150 -10.22 13.01 14.63
C SER A 150 -9.78 14.22 15.47
N ASN A 151 -8.81 14.04 16.35
CA ASN A 151 -8.29 15.09 17.24
C ASN A 151 -6.97 15.72 16.73
N ALA A 152 -6.60 15.47 15.47
CA ALA A 152 -5.41 16.07 14.89
C ALA A 152 -5.60 17.58 14.73
N GLU A 153 -4.54 18.33 14.95
CA GLU A 153 -4.52 19.78 14.74
C GLU A 153 -4.61 20.11 13.24
N GLU A 154 -5.18 21.27 12.92
CA GLU A 154 -5.38 21.69 11.52
C GLU A 154 -4.07 21.72 10.73
N ALA A 155 -2.98 22.16 11.34
CA ALA A 155 -1.65 22.16 10.74
C ALA A 155 -1.14 20.73 10.43
N GLU A 156 -1.40 19.75 11.30
CA GLU A 156 -1.04 18.35 11.02
C GLU A 156 -1.82 17.81 9.84
N VAL A 157 -3.09 18.20 9.71
CA VAL A 157 -3.94 17.81 8.59
C VAL A 157 -3.42 18.41 7.28
N GLU A 158 -3.00 19.68 7.28
CA GLU A 158 -2.42 20.32 6.10
C GLU A 158 -1.13 19.60 5.65
N TRP A 159 -0.18 19.38 6.55
CA TRP A 159 1.07 18.67 6.26
C TRP A 159 0.82 17.25 5.74
N PHE A 160 -0.16 16.55 6.31
CA PHE A 160 -0.54 15.22 5.86
C PHE A 160 -0.99 15.22 4.39
N TYR A 161 -1.80 16.21 3.99
CA TYR A 161 -2.25 16.29 2.60
C TYR A 161 -1.17 16.81 1.65
N GLU A 162 -0.27 17.66 2.10
CA GLU A 162 0.92 18.07 1.34
C GLU A 162 1.81 16.86 1.05
N ASP A 163 2.12 16.06 2.07
CA ASP A 163 2.89 14.83 1.92
C ASP A 163 2.23 13.81 0.99
N LEU A 164 0.91 13.67 1.05
CA LEU A 164 0.17 12.80 0.15
C LEU A 164 0.21 13.32 -1.30
N GLN A 165 0.14 14.63 -1.48
CA GLN A 165 0.24 15.26 -2.79
C GLN A 165 1.61 15.08 -3.41
N ASP A 166 2.68 15.14 -2.62
CA ASP A 166 4.06 14.89 -3.06
C ASP A 166 4.30 13.43 -3.52
N LEU A 167 3.44 12.49 -3.12
CA LEU A 167 3.52 11.09 -3.53
C LEU A 167 2.76 10.81 -4.84
N LEU A 168 1.86 11.68 -5.24
CA LEU A 168 1.01 11.52 -6.43
C LEU A 168 1.66 12.10 -7.69
#